data_1dc30cc0dc93d4ee63ec909cd5d89ea3
#
_entry.id   1dc30cc0dc93d4ee63ec909cd5d89ea3
#
_cell.length_a   1.000
_cell.length_b   1.000
_cell.length_c   1.000
_cell.angle_alpha   90.00
_cell.angle_beta   90.00
_cell.angle_gamma   90.00
#
_symmetry.space_group_name_H-M   'P 1'
#
loop_
_entity.id
_entity.type
_entity.pdbx_description
1 polymer ?
#
loop_
_entity_poly.entity_id
_entity_poly.type
_entity_poly.pdbx_seq_one_letter_code
_entity_poly.pdbx_strand_id
1 'polypeptide(L)'
;DIPVEAIKNQINKNLYGEVKILEIEEVGKEFNSRFDAQRRTYLYIMKKKEEITPFEASYIAGIKGRVDGKILEKIMKVYIGKHDFSSFMKKDKALRNTIREIYDVKCVSDENTGEIKIEISGSSFLKTMVRIMVGSALAVYFHERDRDYILKKLKNPDVGGRKILAAPEGLYLYKVDY
;
A
#
# COMPACT_ATOMS: atom_id res chain seq x y z
N ASP A 1 -38.47 -0.04 5.97
CA ASP A 1 -37.02 -0.33 5.91
C ASP A 1 -36.74 -1.17 4.68
N ILE A 2 -35.71 -0.81 3.92
CA ILE A 2 -35.29 -1.57 2.72
C ILE A 2 -34.33 -2.66 3.21
N PRO A 3 -34.57 -3.95 2.87
CA PRO A 3 -33.66 -5.03 3.24
C PRO A 3 -32.24 -4.80 2.69
N VAL A 4 -31.21 -5.07 3.50
CA VAL A 4 -29.79 -4.85 3.11
C VAL A 4 -29.42 -5.61 1.84
N GLU A 5 -29.95 -6.81 1.64
CA GLU A 5 -29.72 -7.57 0.41
C GLU A 5 -30.34 -6.91 -0.84
N ALA A 6 -31.46 -6.22 -0.69
CA ALA A 6 -32.05 -5.45 -1.80
C ALA A 6 -31.16 -4.27 -2.19
N ILE A 7 -30.55 -3.58 -1.21
CA ILE A 7 -29.58 -2.51 -1.43
C ILE A 7 -28.35 -3.06 -2.15
N LYS A 8 -27.77 -4.17 -1.69
CA LYS A 8 -26.62 -4.84 -2.31
C LYS A 8 -26.88 -5.19 -3.77
N ASN A 9 -28.01 -5.84 -4.03
CA ASN A 9 -28.40 -6.27 -5.38
C ASN A 9 -28.61 -5.07 -6.31
N GLN A 10 -29.24 -4.01 -5.82
CA GLN A 10 -29.50 -2.80 -6.62
C GLN A 10 -28.19 -2.07 -6.99
N ILE A 11 -27.25 -1.94 -6.03
CA ILE A 11 -25.94 -1.32 -6.29
C ILE A 11 -25.15 -2.16 -7.29
N ASN A 12 -25.05 -3.48 -7.07
CA ASN A 12 -24.32 -4.38 -7.97
C ASN A 12 -24.89 -4.41 -9.39
N LYS A 13 -26.20 -4.22 -9.53
CA LYS A 13 -26.86 -4.12 -10.84
C LYS A 13 -26.56 -2.80 -11.53
N ASN A 14 -26.66 -1.68 -10.80
CA ASN A 14 -26.52 -0.35 -11.39
C ASN A 14 -25.06 0.02 -11.70
N LEU A 15 -24.12 -0.51 -10.91
CA LEU A 15 -22.67 -0.26 -11.04
C LEU A 15 -21.91 -1.49 -11.57
N TYR A 16 -22.58 -2.28 -12.42
CA TYR A 16 -21.95 -3.45 -13.02
C TYR A 16 -20.66 -3.09 -13.79
N GLY A 17 -19.56 -3.78 -13.43
CA GLY A 17 -18.25 -3.51 -14.02
C GLY A 17 -17.45 -2.39 -13.34
N GLU A 18 -18.06 -1.56 -12.50
CA GLU A 18 -17.41 -0.47 -11.78
C GLU A 18 -17.22 -0.80 -10.30
N VAL A 19 -18.26 -1.31 -9.64
CA VAL A 19 -18.27 -1.66 -8.22
C VAL A 19 -18.98 -3.00 -8.03
N LYS A 20 -18.45 -3.82 -7.12
CA LYS A 20 -19.10 -5.04 -6.65
C LYS A 20 -19.12 -5.09 -5.14
N ILE A 21 -20.30 -5.04 -4.54
CA ILE A 21 -20.50 -5.27 -3.10
C ILE A 21 -20.51 -6.78 -2.86
N LEU A 22 -19.56 -7.26 -2.07
CA LEU A 22 -19.45 -8.67 -1.68
C LEU A 22 -20.33 -8.96 -0.46
N GLU A 23 -20.23 -8.10 0.55
CA GLU A 23 -20.97 -8.18 1.79
C GLU A 23 -21.53 -6.81 2.19
N ILE A 24 -22.62 -6.81 2.92
CA ILE A 24 -23.23 -5.62 3.49
C ILE A 24 -23.81 -6.00 4.85
N GLU A 25 -23.54 -5.19 5.85
CA GLU A 25 -24.05 -5.36 7.20
C GLU A 25 -24.53 -4.02 7.76
N GLU A 26 -25.49 -4.11 8.68
CA GLU A 26 -25.95 -2.95 9.43
C GLU A 26 -25.09 -2.80 10.69
N VAL A 27 -24.63 -1.57 10.92
CA VAL A 27 -23.77 -1.25 12.08
C VAL A 27 -24.41 -0.20 12.97
N GLY A 28 -23.93 -0.07 14.19
CA GLY A 28 -24.39 0.95 15.11
C GLY A 28 -24.20 2.38 14.59
N LYS A 29 -25.05 3.31 15.01
CA LYS A 29 -25.02 4.72 14.57
C LYS A 29 -23.70 5.43 14.88
N GLU A 30 -22.97 4.99 15.91
CA GLU A 30 -21.69 5.54 16.34
C GLU A 30 -20.51 5.04 15.48
N PHE A 31 -20.73 4.00 14.65
CA PHE A 31 -19.67 3.43 13.83
C PHE A 31 -19.14 4.42 12.79
N ASN A 32 -17.82 4.56 12.75
CA ASN A 32 -17.13 5.39 11.78
C ASN A 32 -16.06 4.58 11.05
N SER A 33 -16.30 4.25 9.78
CA SER A 33 -15.41 3.42 8.94
C SER A 33 -13.97 3.94 8.81
N ARG A 34 -13.74 5.23 9.08
CA ARG A 34 -12.39 5.81 9.04
C ARG A 34 -11.67 5.73 10.39
N PHE A 35 -12.38 6.00 11.49
CA PHE A 35 -11.75 6.15 12.81
C PHE A 35 -11.73 4.84 13.59
N ASP A 36 -12.71 3.96 13.40
CA ASP A 36 -12.81 2.69 14.11
C ASP A 36 -11.95 1.58 13.48
N ALA A 37 -11.41 1.82 12.29
CA ALA A 37 -10.52 0.87 11.66
C ALA A 37 -9.20 0.71 12.46
N GLN A 38 -8.98 -0.52 12.96
CA GLN A 38 -7.82 -0.89 13.79
C GLN A 38 -6.61 -1.30 12.95
N ARG A 39 -6.85 -1.88 11.77
CA ARG A 39 -5.79 -2.29 10.84
C ARG A 39 -6.20 -1.99 9.41
N ARG A 40 -5.24 -1.56 8.62
CA ARG A 40 -5.37 -1.43 7.16
C ARG A 40 -4.25 -2.21 6.52
N THR A 41 -4.58 -2.99 5.50
CA THR A 41 -3.61 -3.72 4.70
C THR A 41 -3.67 -3.17 3.27
N TYR A 42 -2.52 -2.74 2.78
CA TYR A 42 -2.34 -2.38 1.38
C TYR A 42 -1.64 -3.52 0.65
N LEU A 43 -2.08 -3.77 -0.57
CA LEU A 43 -1.43 -4.64 -1.53
C LEU A 43 -0.80 -3.77 -2.61
N TYR A 44 0.46 -4.04 -2.94
CA TYR A 44 1.14 -3.42 -4.06
C TYR A 44 1.60 -4.51 -5.02
N ILE A 45 1.11 -4.46 -6.28
CA ILE A 45 1.43 -5.43 -7.32
C ILE A 45 2.35 -4.78 -8.34
N MET A 46 3.46 -5.44 -8.64
CA MET A 46 4.41 -4.97 -9.64
C MET A 46 4.96 -6.12 -10.47
N LYS A 47 5.43 -5.79 -11.68
CA LYS A 47 5.99 -6.73 -12.64
C LYS A 47 7.05 -6.02 -13.49
N LYS A 48 7.97 -6.76 -14.09
CA LYS A 48 8.92 -6.19 -15.03
C LYS A 48 8.17 -5.47 -16.16
N LYS A 49 8.53 -4.20 -16.45
CA LYS A 49 7.77 -3.33 -17.36
C LYS A 49 7.55 -3.93 -18.75
N GLU A 50 8.55 -4.62 -19.28
CA GLU A 50 8.50 -5.26 -20.60
C GLU A 50 7.57 -6.51 -20.64
N GLU A 51 7.19 -7.03 -19.47
CA GLU A 51 6.32 -8.20 -19.33
C GLU A 51 4.86 -7.83 -19.04
N ILE A 52 4.55 -6.52 -18.92
CA ILE A 52 3.19 -6.01 -18.68
C ILE A 52 2.43 -5.91 -20.00
N THR A 53 1.28 -6.56 -20.05
CA THR A 53 0.36 -6.45 -21.19
C THR A 53 -0.48 -5.18 -21.12
N PRO A 54 -1.08 -4.70 -22.24
CA PRO A 54 -1.97 -3.54 -22.21
C PRO A 54 -3.17 -3.70 -21.26
N PHE A 55 -3.65 -4.93 -21.04
CA PHE A 55 -4.75 -5.21 -20.11
C PHE A 55 -4.35 -5.09 -18.64
N GLU A 56 -3.07 -5.30 -18.31
CA GLU A 56 -2.52 -5.21 -16.96
C GLU A 56 -2.03 -3.81 -16.61
N ALA A 57 -1.74 -2.97 -17.61
CA ALA A 57 -1.04 -1.70 -17.43
C ALA A 57 -1.73 -0.69 -16.49
N SER A 58 -3.05 -0.79 -16.32
CA SER A 58 -3.81 0.05 -15.38
C SER A 58 -3.86 -0.51 -13.96
N TYR A 59 -3.36 -1.73 -13.75
CA TYR A 59 -3.54 -2.48 -12.50
C TYR A 59 -2.23 -2.99 -11.90
N ILE A 60 -1.12 -2.99 -12.65
CA ILE A 60 0.18 -3.51 -12.23
C ILE A 60 1.25 -2.45 -12.47
N ALA A 61 2.05 -2.18 -11.47
CA ALA A 61 3.15 -1.23 -11.57
C ALA A 61 4.34 -1.81 -12.34
N GLY A 62 4.80 -1.10 -13.37
CA GLY A 62 6.00 -1.47 -14.12
C GLY A 62 7.28 -1.12 -13.37
N ILE A 63 8.19 -2.10 -13.23
CA ILE A 63 9.52 -1.92 -12.65
C ILE A 63 10.61 -2.24 -13.69
N LYS A 64 11.82 -1.66 -13.49
CA LYS A 64 12.92 -1.72 -14.47
C LYS A 64 13.63 -3.07 -14.59
N GLY A 65 13.33 -4.03 -13.72
CA GLY A 65 14.03 -5.32 -13.74
C GLY A 65 13.30 -6.34 -12.86
N ARG A 66 13.79 -7.56 -12.88
CA ARG A 66 13.27 -8.62 -12.00
C ARG A 66 13.68 -8.36 -10.55
N VAL A 67 12.78 -8.69 -9.64
CA VAL A 67 12.96 -8.52 -8.20
C VAL A 67 12.75 -9.87 -7.52
N ASP A 68 13.69 -10.23 -6.63
CA ASP A 68 13.51 -11.33 -5.69
C ASP A 68 12.68 -10.82 -4.50
N GLY A 69 11.48 -11.38 -4.35
CA GLY A 69 10.55 -10.99 -3.28
C GLY A 69 11.14 -11.20 -1.89
N LYS A 70 11.94 -12.26 -1.67
CA LYS A 70 12.56 -12.53 -0.36
C LYS A 70 13.60 -11.48 0.01
N ILE A 71 14.38 -11.01 -0.96
CA ILE A 71 15.37 -9.95 -0.75
C ILE A 71 14.66 -8.61 -0.50
N LEU A 72 13.63 -8.31 -1.30
CA LEU A 72 12.84 -7.09 -1.12
C LEU A 72 12.13 -7.07 0.24
N GLU A 73 11.57 -8.20 0.67
CA GLU A 73 10.94 -8.34 1.98
C GLU A 73 11.91 -8.01 3.12
N LYS A 74 13.15 -8.54 3.06
CA LYS A 74 14.19 -8.22 4.05
C LYS A 74 14.49 -6.72 4.13
N ILE A 75 14.54 -6.05 2.97
CA ILE A 75 14.74 -4.59 2.91
C ILE A 75 13.55 -3.86 3.53
N MET A 76 12.31 -4.30 3.25
CA MET A 76 11.10 -3.63 3.70
C MET A 76 10.75 -3.92 5.17
N LYS A 77 11.21 -5.03 5.75
CA LYS A 77 11.01 -5.33 7.19
C LYS A 77 11.59 -4.28 8.12
N VAL A 78 12.49 -3.42 7.66
CA VAL A 78 12.99 -2.26 8.41
C VAL A 78 11.88 -1.27 8.79
N TYR A 79 10.76 -1.26 8.07
CA TYR A 79 9.61 -0.41 8.38
C TYR A 79 8.74 -0.92 9.53
N ILE A 80 8.87 -2.20 9.91
CA ILE A 80 8.04 -2.81 10.96
C ILE A 80 8.32 -2.12 12.30
N GLY A 81 7.23 -1.84 13.04
CA GLY A 81 7.25 -1.16 14.31
C GLY A 81 6.71 0.28 14.23
N LYS A 82 6.85 0.98 15.34
CA LYS A 82 6.36 2.36 15.51
C LYS A 82 7.47 3.35 15.19
N HIS A 83 7.25 4.15 14.15
CA HIS A 83 8.24 5.13 13.66
C HIS A 83 7.57 6.46 13.27
N ASP A 84 8.37 7.51 13.18
CA ASP A 84 7.98 8.74 12.49
C ASP A 84 8.15 8.57 10.97
N PHE A 85 7.04 8.49 10.25
CA PHE A 85 7.01 8.31 8.79
C PHE A 85 6.95 9.63 8.02
N SER A 86 7.29 10.77 8.61
CA SER A 86 7.28 12.07 7.93
C SER A 86 8.20 12.12 6.70
N SER A 87 9.31 11.35 6.71
CA SER A 87 10.16 11.17 5.52
C SER A 87 9.46 10.43 4.37
N PHE A 88 8.43 9.65 4.65
CA PHE A 88 7.74 8.76 3.72
C PHE A 88 6.34 9.25 3.35
N MET A 89 6.05 10.52 3.51
CA MET A 89 4.75 11.09 3.16
C MET A 89 4.87 12.28 2.19
N LYS A 90 3.80 12.56 1.46
CA LYS A 90 3.62 13.85 0.80
C LYS A 90 3.34 14.90 1.87
N LYS A 91 4.11 16.00 1.85
CA LYS A 91 3.97 17.09 2.83
C LYS A 91 2.51 17.53 2.97
N ASP A 92 2.02 17.54 4.20
CA ASP A 92 0.71 18.05 4.58
C ASP A 92 0.87 18.99 5.77
N LYS A 93 0.55 20.27 5.58
CA LYS A 93 0.71 21.29 6.61
C LYS A 93 -0.29 21.16 7.77
N ALA A 94 -1.43 20.52 7.53
CA ALA A 94 -2.47 20.32 8.54
C ALA A 94 -2.20 19.12 9.45
N LEU A 95 -1.31 18.20 9.04
CA LEU A 95 -1.03 16.98 9.76
C LEU A 95 -0.02 17.21 10.87
N ARG A 96 -0.44 17.00 12.12
CA ARG A 96 0.41 17.18 13.32
C ARG A 96 1.09 15.91 13.79
N ASN A 97 0.53 14.73 13.50
CA ASN A 97 1.07 13.45 13.95
C ASN A 97 1.44 12.56 12.76
N THR A 98 2.73 12.29 12.62
CA THR A 98 3.32 11.48 11.56
C THR A 98 3.80 10.09 12.04
N ILE A 99 3.60 9.80 13.34
CA ILE A 99 3.94 8.50 13.91
C ILE A 99 2.90 7.48 13.47
N ARG A 100 3.36 6.36 12.90
CA ARG A 100 2.53 5.21 12.51
C ARG A 100 3.21 3.93 12.97
N GLU A 101 2.42 2.87 13.04
CA GLU A 101 2.91 1.54 13.36
C GLU A 101 2.63 0.60 12.19
N ILE A 102 3.69 0.01 11.67
CA ILE A 102 3.62 -1.05 10.64
C ILE A 102 3.70 -2.38 11.37
N TYR A 103 2.69 -3.22 11.18
CA TYR A 103 2.56 -4.50 11.86
C TYR A 103 3.29 -5.62 11.13
N ASP A 104 3.18 -5.65 9.81
CA ASP A 104 3.78 -6.71 9.00
C ASP A 104 4.05 -6.24 7.56
N VAL A 105 5.05 -6.86 6.94
CA VAL A 105 5.37 -6.72 5.53
C VAL A 105 5.67 -8.11 4.96
N LYS A 106 4.97 -8.49 3.89
CA LYS A 106 5.19 -9.74 3.15
C LYS A 106 5.40 -9.44 1.68
N CYS A 107 6.33 -10.15 1.06
CA CYS A 107 6.55 -10.10 -0.38
C CYS A 107 6.50 -11.51 -0.95
N VAL A 108 5.62 -11.72 -1.92
CA VAL A 108 5.44 -12.99 -2.61
C VAL A 108 5.75 -12.80 -4.09
N SER A 109 6.64 -13.64 -4.62
CA SER A 109 6.92 -13.73 -6.06
C SER A 109 6.09 -14.85 -6.66
N ASP A 110 5.39 -14.58 -7.73
CA ASP A 110 4.71 -15.58 -8.55
C ASP A 110 5.58 -15.86 -9.80
N GLU A 111 6.20 -17.03 -9.84
CA GLU A 111 7.10 -17.41 -10.92
C GLU A 111 6.37 -17.62 -12.26
N ASN A 112 5.07 -17.95 -12.22
CA ASN A 112 4.28 -18.19 -13.43
C ASN A 112 3.87 -16.89 -14.12
N THR A 113 3.49 -15.87 -13.32
CA THR A 113 3.04 -14.58 -13.84
C THR A 113 4.15 -13.53 -13.88
N GLY A 114 5.24 -13.74 -13.16
CA GLY A 114 6.31 -12.75 -12.95
C GLY A 114 5.91 -11.61 -12.02
N GLU A 115 4.76 -11.71 -11.34
CA GLU A 115 4.28 -10.71 -10.40
C GLU A 115 4.99 -10.78 -9.07
N ILE A 116 5.24 -9.61 -8.50
CA ILE A 116 5.63 -9.44 -7.11
C ILE A 116 4.47 -8.76 -6.38
N LYS A 117 3.95 -9.42 -5.36
CA LYS A 117 2.90 -8.90 -4.49
C LYS A 117 3.48 -8.53 -3.13
N ILE A 118 3.30 -7.28 -2.73
CA ILE A 118 3.76 -6.74 -1.46
C ILE A 118 2.52 -6.42 -0.62
N GLU A 119 2.35 -7.10 0.51
CA GLU A 119 1.34 -6.77 1.50
C GLU A 119 1.99 -6.00 2.65
N ILE A 120 1.39 -4.85 3.01
CA ILE A 120 1.85 -4.00 4.11
C ILE A 120 0.66 -3.72 5.01
N SER A 121 0.71 -4.18 6.25
CA SER A 121 -0.33 -3.91 7.24
C SER A 121 0.16 -2.98 8.35
N GLY A 122 -0.71 -2.12 8.83
CA GLY A 122 -0.39 -1.16 9.89
C GLY A 122 -1.62 -0.51 10.51
N SER A 123 -1.40 0.29 11.54
CA SER A 123 -2.47 1.02 12.25
C SER A 123 -3.18 2.03 11.34
N SER A 124 -2.41 2.77 10.59
CA SER A 124 -2.89 3.73 9.58
C SER A 124 -1.73 4.17 8.70
N PHE A 125 -2.04 4.83 7.58
CA PHE A 125 -1.04 5.27 6.62
C PHE A 125 -1.20 6.77 6.30
N LEU A 126 -0.08 7.44 6.11
CA LEU A 126 -0.02 8.83 5.68
C LEU A 126 -0.24 8.93 4.15
N LYS A 127 -0.58 10.10 3.69
CA LYS A 127 -0.76 10.36 2.25
C LYS A 127 0.47 9.95 1.46
N THR A 128 0.30 9.08 0.48
CA THR A 128 1.35 8.57 -0.42
C THR A 128 2.38 7.64 0.26
N MET A 129 2.22 7.33 1.55
CA MET A 129 3.21 6.64 2.37
C MET A 129 3.64 5.29 1.76
N VAL A 130 2.70 4.41 1.44
CA VAL A 130 3.00 3.07 0.89
C VAL A 130 3.82 3.17 -0.39
N ARG A 131 3.47 4.06 -1.31
CA ARG A 131 4.21 4.26 -2.58
C ARG A 131 5.64 4.76 -2.34
N ILE A 132 5.86 5.62 -1.34
CA ILE A 132 7.21 6.09 -1.00
C ILE A 132 8.01 4.98 -0.32
N MET A 133 7.38 4.16 0.54
CA MET A 133 8.02 3.00 1.15
C MET A 133 8.49 2.00 0.09
N VAL A 134 7.60 1.62 -0.84
CA VAL A 134 7.93 0.71 -1.95
C VAL A 134 9.00 1.31 -2.87
N GLY A 135 8.85 2.58 -3.29
CA GLY A 135 9.84 3.25 -4.15
C GLY A 135 11.22 3.34 -3.50
N SER A 136 11.27 3.63 -2.19
CA SER A 136 12.53 3.66 -1.44
C SER A 136 13.17 2.27 -1.32
N ALA A 137 12.36 1.23 -1.10
CA ALA A 137 12.84 -0.14 -1.01
C ALA A 137 13.40 -0.63 -2.37
N LEU A 138 12.72 -0.30 -3.47
CA LEU A 138 13.21 -0.61 -4.82
C LEU A 138 14.52 0.13 -5.14
N ALA A 139 14.65 1.40 -4.71
CA ALA A 139 15.90 2.15 -4.90
C ALA A 139 17.08 1.54 -4.12
N VAL A 140 16.83 0.97 -2.94
CA VAL A 140 17.84 0.20 -2.19
C VAL A 140 18.12 -1.14 -2.88
N TYR A 141 17.08 -1.84 -3.32
CA TYR A 141 17.20 -3.12 -4.02
C TYR A 141 18.05 -3.00 -5.29
N PHE A 142 17.82 -1.97 -6.10
CA PHE A 142 18.56 -1.71 -7.33
C PHE A 142 19.88 -0.93 -7.13
N HIS A 143 20.36 -0.82 -5.88
CA HIS A 143 21.60 -0.11 -5.52
C HIS A 143 21.66 1.38 -5.93
N GLU A 144 20.51 2.03 -6.11
CA GLU A 144 20.41 3.48 -6.33
C GLU A 144 20.53 4.28 -5.02
N ARG A 145 20.38 3.57 -3.90
CA ARG A 145 20.56 4.07 -2.53
C ARG A 145 21.29 3.04 -1.68
N ASP A 146 21.99 3.53 -0.65
CA ASP A 146 22.68 2.70 0.32
C ASP A 146 21.74 1.78 1.08
N ARG A 147 22.25 0.66 1.59
CA ARG A 147 21.46 -0.32 2.35
C ARG A 147 20.79 0.27 3.58
N ASP A 148 21.39 1.28 4.20
CA ASP A 148 20.89 1.95 5.40
C ASP A 148 20.00 3.18 5.10
N TYR A 149 19.72 3.48 3.82
CA TYR A 149 18.93 4.64 3.40
C TYR A 149 17.59 4.74 4.13
N ILE A 150 16.83 3.63 4.20
CA ILE A 150 15.52 3.60 4.86
C ILE A 150 15.68 3.85 6.36
N LEU A 151 16.62 3.14 7.00
CA LEU A 151 16.88 3.26 8.43
C LEU A 151 17.31 4.68 8.82
N LYS A 152 18.17 5.30 8.02
CA LYS A 152 18.58 6.70 8.22
C LYS A 152 17.38 7.66 8.16
N LYS A 153 16.46 7.44 7.21
CA LYS A 153 15.24 8.23 7.05
C LYS A 153 14.22 8.03 8.18
N LEU A 154 14.17 6.85 8.79
CA LEU A 154 13.33 6.59 9.96
C LEU A 154 13.91 7.20 11.24
N LYS A 155 15.25 7.12 11.43
CA LYS A 155 15.93 7.68 12.62
C LYS A 155 16.04 9.19 12.58
N ASN A 156 16.26 9.77 11.41
CA ASN A 156 16.42 11.21 11.20
C ASN A 156 15.43 11.69 10.13
N PRO A 157 14.13 11.87 10.50
CA PRO A 157 13.10 12.22 9.54
C PRO A 157 13.36 13.57 8.85
N ASP A 158 13.24 13.56 7.52
CA ASP A 158 13.35 14.74 6.65
C ASP A 158 12.08 14.91 5.82
N VAL A 159 11.24 15.83 6.25
CA VAL A 159 9.95 16.14 5.58
C VAL A 159 10.16 16.79 4.22
N GLY A 160 11.24 17.57 4.05
CA GLY A 160 11.54 18.35 2.84
C GLY A 160 12.28 17.58 1.75
N GLY A 161 12.88 16.44 2.09
CA GLY A 161 13.73 15.68 1.19
C GLY A 161 13.01 15.10 -0.02
N ARG A 162 13.76 14.87 -1.10
CA ARG A 162 13.25 14.24 -2.31
C ARG A 162 12.66 12.86 -2.00
N LYS A 163 11.44 12.62 -2.45
CA LYS A 163 10.72 11.35 -2.30
C LYS A 163 10.88 10.49 -3.54
N ILE A 164 11.07 9.19 -3.33
CA ILE A 164 11.10 8.18 -4.41
C ILE A 164 9.74 7.50 -4.40
N LEU A 165 8.94 7.74 -5.44
CA LEU A 165 7.57 7.23 -5.51
C LEU A 165 7.52 6.02 -6.44
N ALA A 166 6.95 4.93 -5.97
CA ALA A 166 6.50 3.85 -6.83
C ALA A 166 5.25 4.29 -7.64
N ALA A 167 5.04 3.66 -8.78
CA ALA A 167 3.92 3.94 -9.68
C ALA A 167 2.56 3.72 -8.98
N PRO A 168 1.50 4.50 -9.30
CA PRO A 168 0.22 4.37 -8.61
C PRO A 168 -0.58 3.13 -8.99
N GLU A 169 -0.42 2.60 -10.18
CA GLU A 169 -1.26 1.55 -10.79
C GLU A 169 -1.26 0.25 -9.98
N GLY A 170 -0.15 -0.03 -9.27
CA GLY A 170 -0.02 -1.24 -8.47
C GLY A 170 -0.62 -1.16 -7.06
N LEU A 171 -1.15 -0.02 -6.61
CA LEU A 171 -1.55 0.18 -5.22
C LEU A 171 -3.03 -0.06 -4.97
N TYR A 172 -3.34 -0.94 -4.00
CA TYR A 172 -4.69 -1.29 -3.58
C TYR A 172 -4.85 -1.15 -2.06
N LEU A 173 -5.99 -0.58 -1.61
CA LEU A 173 -6.45 -0.80 -0.25
C LEU A 173 -7.11 -2.19 -0.22
N TYR A 174 -6.38 -3.15 0.31
CA TYR A 174 -6.73 -4.57 0.19
C TYR A 174 -7.71 -5.04 1.26
N LYS A 175 -7.46 -4.60 2.51
CA LYS A 175 -8.29 -4.99 3.66
C LYS A 175 -8.31 -3.89 4.71
N VAL A 176 -9.47 -3.74 5.36
CA VAL A 176 -9.64 -2.91 6.56
C VAL A 176 -10.27 -3.80 7.62
N ASP A 177 -9.64 -3.88 8.80
CA ASP A 177 -10.16 -4.60 9.97
C ASP A 177 -10.65 -3.55 10.99
N TYR A 178 -11.86 -3.77 11.52
CA TYR A 178 -12.55 -2.92 12.49
C TYR A 178 -12.55 -3.52 13.89
#